data_a1f3cea325340921fb0984de61cad53f
#
_entry.id   a1f3cea325340921fb0984de61cad53f
#
_cell.length_a   1.000
_cell.length_b   1.000
_cell.length_c   1.000
_cell.angle_alpha   90.00
_cell.angle_beta   90.00
_cell.angle_gamma   90.00
#
_symmetry.space_group_name_H-M   'P 1'
#
loop_
_entity.id
_entity.type
_entity.pdbx_description
1 polymer ?
#
loop_
_entity_poly.entity_id
_entity_poly.type
_entity_poly.pdbx_seq_one_letter_code
_entity_poly.pdbx_strand_id
1 'polypeptide(L)'
;MLGSSAVFAGGFQLNEHGARSMAQAGAFTARAYDASAVYFNPAGLAFQQQNSVYFGSTFISPEIDFYGPSNLGSNKKTSMKNQVFTPIHAYVKYGITEDIHFGFGVYNAFGLGTEWDPAWDGRRISIKANLQTFYFSPTLAYKVNDQLSIGAGMNIIRDPIFYICVNWCENMILHGSFFV
;
A
#
# COMPACT_ATOMS: atom_id res chain seq x y z
N MET A 1 20.82 -10.99 -26.41
CA MET A 1 19.80 -11.70 -25.63
C MET A 1 19.34 -10.75 -24.53
N LEU A 2 18.16 -10.16 -24.67
CA LEU A 2 17.52 -9.38 -23.61
C LEU A 2 16.89 -10.38 -22.64
N GLY A 3 17.47 -10.50 -21.44
CA GLY A 3 16.89 -11.30 -20.39
C GLY A 3 15.51 -10.74 -20.01
N SER A 4 14.45 -11.54 -20.13
CA SER A 4 13.15 -11.21 -19.63
C SER A 4 13.21 -11.18 -18.09
N SER A 5 13.25 -9.99 -17.50
CA SER A 5 13.02 -9.81 -16.07
C SER A 5 11.60 -10.25 -15.75
N ALA A 6 11.45 -11.20 -14.84
CA ALA A 6 10.13 -11.57 -14.32
C ALA A 6 9.52 -10.34 -13.62
N VAL A 7 8.39 -9.87 -14.12
CA VAL A 7 7.62 -8.78 -13.49
C VAL A 7 6.69 -9.41 -12.47
N PHE A 8 6.93 -9.11 -11.18
CA PHE A 8 6.02 -9.49 -10.12
C PHE A 8 5.04 -8.33 -9.89
N ALA A 9 3.75 -8.58 -10.02
CA ALA A 9 2.70 -7.61 -9.78
C ALA A 9 2.21 -7.70 -8.32
N GLY A 10 2.11 -6.58 -7.63
CA GLY A 10 1.54 -6.48 -6.28
C GLY A 10 0.01 -6.39 -6.36
N GLY A 11 -0.71 -7.50 -6.08
CA GLY A 11 -2.16 -7.59 -6.30
C GLY A 11 -3.03 -6.65 -5.44
N PHE A 12 -2.64 -6.35 -4.20
CA PHE A 12 -3.39 -5.49 -3.27
C PHE A 12 -2.63 -4.24 -2.84
N GLN A 13 -1.69 -3.79 -3.68
CA GLN A 13 -0.95 -2.57 -3.42
C GLN A 13 -1.86 -1.34 -3.53
N LEU A 14 -1.75 -0.45 -2.55
CA LEU A 14 -2.45 0.81 -2.50
C LEU A 14 -1.52 1.93 -2.96
N ASN A 15 -1.98 2.73 -3.92
CA ASN A 15 -1.26 3.91 -4.41
C ASN A 15 -1.86 5.22 -3.89
N GLU A 16 -2.90 5.12 -3.08
CA GLU A 16 -3.72 6.23 -2.57
C GLU A 16 -3.07 6.88 -1.34
N HIS A 17 -1.80 7.29 -1.47
CA HIS A 17 -1.03 7.92 -0.41
C HIS A 17 -1.14 9.44 -0.36
N GLY A 18 -2.29 9.96 -0.75
CA GLY A 18 -2.61 11.38 -0.63
C GLY A 18 -3.50 11.90 -1.75
N ALA A 19 -4.39 12.83 -1.43
CA ALA A 19 -5.33 13.40 -2.38
C ALA A 19 -4.64 14.09 -3.57
N ARG A 20 -3.48 14.71 -3.34
CA ARG A 20 -2.70 15.39 -4.39
C ARG A 20 -2.07 14.41 -5.38
N SER A 21 -1.56 13.29 -4.89
CA SER A 21 -1.00 12.23 -5.75
C SER A 21 -2.12 11.54 -6.53
N MET A 22 -3.26 11.29 -5.90
CA MET A 22 -4.44 10.72 -6.55
C MET A 22 -4.98 11.63 -7.67
N ALA A 23 -5.05 12.93 -7.44
CA ALA A 23 -5.47 13.90 -8.46
C ALA A 23 -4.55 13.92 -9.70
N GLN A 24 -3.35 13.36 -9.60
CA GLN A 24 -2.37 13.24 -10.67
C GLN A 24 -2.17 11.79 -11.13
N ALA A 25 -3.15 10.91 -10.82
CA ALA A 25 -3.09 9.48 -11.14
C ALA A 25 -1.78 8.80 -10.66
N GLY A 26 -1.24 9.21 -9.50
CA GLY A 26 0.00 8.70 -8.92
C GLY A 26 1.29 9.28 -9.53
N ALA A 27 1.22 10.17 -10.52
CA ALA A 27 2.39 10.79 -11.16
C ALA A 27 3.02 11.88 -10.26
N PHE A 28 3.36 11.53 -9.02
CA PHE A 28 3.81 12.46 -8.00
C PHE A 28 5.32 12.43 -7.75
N THR A 29 6.03 11.41 -8.21
CA THR A 29 7.46 11.20 -7.97
C THR A 29 8.34 12.39 -8.36
N ALA A 30 8.06 13.01 -9.51
CA ALA A 30 8.82 14.17 -9.97
C ALA A 30 8.41 15.48 -9.27
N ARG A 31 7.23 15.55 -8.69
CA ARG A 31 6.70 16.76 -8.05
C ARG A 31 6.96 16.82 -6.56
N ALA A 32 6.79 15.74 -5.83
CA ALA A 32 7.19 15.50 -4.43
C ALA A 32 7.27 16.75 -3.50
N TYR A 33 6.29 17.66 -3.58
CA TYR A 33 6.32 18.97 -2.93
C TYR A 33 5.64 19.03 -1.55
N ASP A 34 5.26 17.89 -1.00
CA ASP A 34 4.75 17.78 0.38
C ASP A 34 5.38 16.58 1.10
N ALA A 35 5.04 16.39 2.39
CA ALA A 35 5.66 15.37 3.21
C ALA A 35 5.45 13.91 2.69
N SER A 36 4.47 13.66 1.81
CA SER A 36 4.29 12.35 1.18
C SER A 36 5.44 11.98 0.22
N ALA A 37 6.36 12.91 -0.07
CA ALA A 37 7.63 12.63 -0.72
C ALA A 37 8.42 11.51 -0.05
N VAL A 38 8.25 11.30 1.26
CA VAL A 38 8.78 10.12 1.99
C VAL A 38 8.46 8.82 1.26
N TYR A 39 7.26 8.69 0.74
CA TYR A 39 6.82 7.51 -0.01
C TYR A 39 7.22 7.57 -1.49
N PHE A 40 6.97 8.71 -2.16
CA PHE A 40 7.11 8.81 -3.62
C PHE A 40 8.52 9.07 -4.10
N ASN A 41 9.24 9.99 -3.42
CA ASN A 41 10.59 10.40 -3.80
C ASN A 41 11.28 11.07 -2.60
N PRO A 42 12.02 10.31 -1.80
CA PRO A 42 12.73 10.84 -0.64
C PRO A 42 13.62 12.06 -0.93
N ALA A 43 14.29 12.09 -2.08
CA ALA A 43 15.15 13.21 -2.47
C ALA A 43 14.35 14.53 -2.60
N GLY A 44 13.07 14.46 -2.95
CA GLY A 44 12.19 15.64 -3.05
C GLY A 44 12.00 16.39 -1.73
N LEU A 45 12.23 15.76 -0.58
CA LEU A 45 12.18 16.42 0.73
C LEU A 45 13.18 17.56 0.86
N ALA A 46 14.32 17.44 0.18
CA ALA A 46 15.41 18.40 0.27
C ALA A 46 15.10 19.76 -0.40
N PHE A 47 14.13 19.79 -1.32
CA PHE A 47 13.70 21.02 -1.99
C PHE A 47 12.53 21.71 -1.30
N GLN A 48 11.96 21.08 -0.29
CA GLN A 48 10.85 21.66 0.49
C GLN A 48 11.40 22.57 1.58
N GLN A 49 11.09 23.87 1.52
CA GLN A 49 11.62 24.85 2.46
C GLN A 49 11.01 24.75 3.86
N GLN A 50 9.73 24.37 3.96
CA GLN A 50 9.01 24.38 5.22
C GLN A 50 8.91 22.97 5.85
N ASN A 51 8.90 22.94 7.18
CA ASN A 51 8.48 21.75 7.92
C ASN A 51 7.00 21.50 7.67
N SER A 52 6.62 20.25 7.46
CA SER A 52 5.25 19.93 7.12
C SER A 52 4.81 18.58 7.72
N VAL A 53 3.55 18.50 8.02
CA VAL A 53 2.86 17.26 8.39
C VAL A 53 1.73 17.06 7.39
N TYR A 54 1.61 15.85 6.90
CA TYR A 54 0.54 15.45 6.01
C TYR A 54 -0.06 14.14 6.50
N PHE A 55 -1.37 14.10 6.67
CA PHE A 55 -2.07 12.88 7.08
C PHE A 55 -3.41 12.76 6.37
N GLY A 56 -3.89 11.54 6.24
CA GLY A 56 -5.17 11.27 5.63
C GLY A 56 -5.55 9.80 5.72
N SER A 57 -6.74 9.52 5.21
CA SER A 57 -7.26 8.18 5.02
C SER A 57 -8.05 8.13 3.71
N THR A 58 -8.00 7.00 3.05
CA THR A 58 -8.76 6.75 1.82
C THR A 58 -9.85 5.72 2.13
N PHE A 59 -11.07 5.97 1.66
CA PHE A 59 -12.16 5.00 1.79
C PHE A 59 -12.25 4.21 0.49
N ILE A 60 -12.04 2.89 0.57
CA ILE A 60 -12.06 1.99 -0.58
C ILE A 60 -13.17 0.98 -0.37
N SER A 61 -14.14 0.95 -1.28
CA SER A 61 -15.21 -0.05 -1.31
C SER A 61 -15.07 -0.87 -2.59
N PRO A 62 -14.33 -2.00 -2.55
CA PRO A 62 -14.18 -2.85 -3.72
C PRO A 62 -15.46 -3.64 -3.99
N GLU A 63 -15.79 -3.79 -5.26
CA GLU A 63 -16.85 -4.69 -5.73
C GLU A 63 -16.20 -5.76 -6.59
N ILE A 64 -16.32 -7.03 -6.18
CA ILE A 64 -15.71 -8.16 -6.89
C ILE A 64 -16.79 -9.21 -7.12
N ASP A 65 -16.93 -9.60 -8.38
CA ASP A 65 -17.80 -10.66 -8.81
C ASP A 65 -17.01 -11.87 -9.31
N PHE A 66 -17.39 -13.02 -8.84
CA PHE A 66 -16.88 -14.30 -9.35
C PHE A 66 -17.91 -14.94 -10.26
N TYR A 67 -17.45 -15.37 -11.42
CA TYR A 67 -18.23 -16.19 -12.33
C TYR A 67 -17.70 -17.61 -12.30
N GLY A 68 -18.51 -18.56 -11.90
CA GLY A 68 -18.14 -19.96 -11.77
C GLY A 68 -17.68 -20.57 -13.10
N PRO A 69 -16.83 -21.62 -13.06
CA PRO A 69 -16.40 -22.32 -14.26
C PRO A 69 -17.58 -23.02 -14.92
N SER A 70 -17.69 -22.87 -16.25
CA SER A 70 -18.76 -23.44 -17.07
C SER A 70 -18.86 -24.98 -17.01
N ASN A 71 -17.75 -25.67 -16.65
CA ASN A 71 -17.68 -27.11 -16.48
C ASN A 71 -18.46 -27.64 -15.25
N LEU A 72 -18.86 -26.78 -14.31
CA LEU A 72 -19.76 -27.11 -13.21
C LEU A 72 -21.24 -26.81 -13.53
N GLY A 73 -21.54 -26.46 -14.79
CA GLY A 73 -22.90 -26.22 -15.25
C GLY A 73 -23.56 -24.97 -14.73
N SER A 74 -22.82 -24.12 -14.01
CA SER A 74 -23.36 -22.86 -13.48
C SER A 74 -22.51 -21.68 -13.91
N ASN A 75 -23.04 -20.82 -14.78
CA ASN A 75 -22.57 -19.45 -14.98
C ASN A 75 -23.09 -18.54 -13.84
N LYS A 76 -23.14 -19.06 -12.63
CA LYS A 76 -23.66 -18.33 -11.49
C LYS A 76 -22.67 -17.24 -11.10
N LYS A 77 -23.14 -16.01 -11.14
CA LYS A 77 -22.46 -14.88 -10.55
C LYS A 77 -22.55 -14.96 -9.02
N THR A 78 -21.43 -14.88 -8.34
CA THR A 78 -21.36 -14.72 -6.89
C THR A 78 -20.62 -13.43 -6.59
N SER A 79 -21.29 -12.52 -5.88
CA SER A 79 -20.69 -11.23 -5.48
C SER A 79 -20.04 -11.36 -4.11
N MET A 80 -18.92 -10.68 -3.91
CA MET A 80 -18.28 -10.51 -2.62
C MET A 80 -19.20 -9.74 -1.66
N LYS A 81 -19.07 -9.98 -0.37
CA LYS A 81 -19.73 -9.13 0.65
C LYS A 81 -19.19 -7.71 0.59
N ASN A 82 -20.09 -6.73 0.73
CA ASN A 82 -19.69 -5.33 0.77
C ASN A 82 -18.77 -5.06 1.96
N GLN A 83 -17.61 -4.49 1.70
CA GLN A 83 -16.62 -4.11 2.69
C GLN A 83 -16.14 -2.69 2.41
N VAL A 84 -15.73 -1.98 3.47
CA VAL A 84 -15.08 -0.68 3.35
C VAL A 84 -13.73 -0.78 4.06
N PHE A 85 -12.67 -0.49 3.33
CA PHE A 85 -11.31 -0.42 3.84
C PHE A 85 -10.91 1.04 4.01
N THR A 86 -10.19 1.32 5.09
CA THR A 86 -9.78 2.69 5.45
C THR A 86 -8.26 2.74 5.67
N PRO A 87 -7.44 2.52 4.64
CA PRO A 87 -6.00 2.68 4.78
C PRO A 87 -5.66 4.10 5.21
N ILE A 88 -4.71 4.20 6.13
CA ILE A 88 -4.24 5.47 6.68
C ILE A 88 -2.85 5.80 6.13
N HIS A 89 -2.55 7.09 6.08
CA HIS A 89 -1.21 7.59 5.81
C HIS A 89 -0.93 8.84 6.62
N ALA A 90 0.28 8.91 7.18
CA ALA A 90 0.77 10.07 7.90
C ALA A 90 2.25 10.26 7.59
N TYR A 91 2.64 11.48 7.26
CA TYR A 91 4.01 11.84 6.91
C TYR A 91 4.40 13.11 7.62
N VAL A 92 5.65 13.15 8.06
CA VAL A 92 6.28 14.33 8.66
C VAL A 92 7.56 14.63 7.90
N LYS A 93 7.80 15.91 7.63
CA LYS A 93 9.05 16.42 7.09
C LYS A 93 9.61 17.45 8.05
N TYR A 94 10.89 17.32 8.39
CA TYR A 94 11.63 18.26 9.24
C TYR A 94 12.99 18.60 8.63
N GLY A 95 13.29 19.88 8.49
CA GLY A 95 14.62 20.37 8.09
C GLY A 95 15.54 20.39 9.31
N ILE A 96 16.61 19.59 9.27
CA ILE A 96 17.64 19.59 10.31
C ILE A 96 18.59 20.74 10.10
N THR A 97 19.00 20.95 8.84
CA THR A 97 19.81 22.10 8.38
C THR A 97 19.20 22.61 7.06
N GLU A 98 19.85 23.59 6.42
CA GLU A 98 19.45 24.09 5.10
C GLU A 98 19.56 22.99 4.02
N ASP A 99 20.49 22.04 4.20
CA ASP A 99 20.77 20.99 3.22
C ASP A 99 20.28 19.61 3.66
N ILE A 100 20.11 19.36 4.98
CA ILE A 100 19.76 18.04 5.50
C ILE A 100 18.32 18.05 5.99
N HIS A 101 17.52 17.12 5.46
CA HIS A 101 16.11 16.99 5.78
C HIS A 101 15.79 15.57 6.22
N PHE A 102 14.98 15.47 7.27
CA PHE A 102 14.44 14.22 7.77
C PHE A 102 12.98 14.08 7.36
N GLY A 103 12.59 12.87 6.99
CA GLY A 103 11.22 12.47 6.77
C GLY A 103 10.86 11.25 7.59
N PHE A 104 9.63 11.16 8.00
CA PHE A 104 9.09 9.93 8.62
C PHE A 104 7.67 9.69 8.11
N GLY A 105 7.40 8.45 7.69
CA GLY A 105 6.09 8.05 7.20
C GLY A 105 5.55 6.84 7.96
N VAL A 106 4.24 6.86 8.21
CA VAL A 106 3.46 5.69 8.65
C VAL A 106 2.30 5.53 7.69
N TYR A 107 2.21 4.38 7.03
CA TYR A 107 1.17 4.16 6.03
C TYR A 107 0.87 2.67 5.80
N ASN A 108 -0.26 2.41 5.18
CA ASN A 108 -0.64 1.08 4.71
C ASN A 108 -0.32 0.97 3.21
N ALA A 109 0.74 0.27 2.84
CA ALA A 109 1.03 0.00 1.43
C ALA A 109 0.14 -1.12 0.86
N PHE A 110 -0.35 -2.00 1.72
CA PHE A 110 -1.33 -3.03 1.39
C PHE A 110 -2.44 -2.99 2.45
N GLY A 111 -3.70 -3.04 2.02
CA GLY A 111 -4.80 -2.85 2.97
C GLY A 111 -6.16 -3.21 2.39
N LEU A 112 -6.25 -4.28 1.59
CA LEU A 112 -7.48 -4.77 1.00
C LEU A 112 -7.74 -6.23 1.38
N GLY A 113 -8.98 -6.66 1.18
CA GLY A 113 -9.39 -8.04 1.43
C GLY A 113 -10.61 -8.44 0.62
N THR A 114 -10.96 -9.70 0.71
CA THR A 114 -12.18 -10.27 0.14
C THR A 114 -12.90 -11.10 1.19
N GLU A 115 -14.21 -11.03 1.21
CA GLU A 115 -15.05 -11.90 2.04
C GLU A 115 -16.24 -12.36 1.21
N TRP A 116 -16.45 -13.66 1.20
CA TRP A 116 -17.47 -14.36 0.45
C TRP A 116 -18.48 -15.03 1.38
N ASP A 117 -19.64 -15.39 0.85
CA ASP A 117 -20.58 -16.23 1.59
C ASP A 117 -19.96 -17.60 1.90
N PRO A 118 -20.10 -18.15 3.13
CA PRO A 118 -19.54 -19.47 3.45
C PRO A 118 -20.02 -20.61 2.55
N ALA A 119 -21.14 -20.44 1.87
CA ALA A 119 -21.69 -21.45 0.95
C ALA A 119 -21.32 -21.22 -0.52
N TRP A 120 -20.48 -20.20 -0.85
CA TRP A 120 -20.13 -19.91 -2.23
C TRP A 120 -19.32 -21.03 -2.90
N ASP A 121 -19.30 -21.07 -4.22
CA ASP A 121 -18.73 -22.18 -4.98
C ASP A 121 -17.21 -22.34 -4.79
N GLY A 122 -16.50 -21.26 -4.52
CA GLY A 122 -15.05 -21.25 -4.24
C GLY A 122 -14.68 -21.40 -2.77
N ARG A 123 -15.61 -21.77 -1.87
CA ARG A 123 -15.38 -21.89 -0.42
C ARG A 123 -14.23 -22.80 0.01
N ARG A 124 -13.82 -23.73 -0.87
CA ARG A 124 -12.68 -24.63 -0.62
C ARG A 124 -11.33 -23.97 -0.91
N ILE A 125 -11.33 -22.80 -1.58
CA ILE A 125 -10.13 -22.04 -1.89
C ILE A 125 -9.96 -20.91 -0.88
N SER A 126 -11.01 -20.09 -0.71
CA SER A 126 -10.99 -18.97 0.26
C SER A 126 -12.42 -18.54 0.57
N ILE A 127 -12.72 -18.29 1.83
CA ILE A 127 -13.95 -17.61 2.28
C ILE A 127 -13.62 -16.16 2.64
N LYS A 128 -12.49 -15.95 3.29
CA LYS A 128 -12.03 -14.63 3.69
C LYS A 128 -10.52 -14.53 3.50
N ALA A 129 -10.08 -13.48 2.85
CA ALA A 129 -8.68 -13.08 2.78
C ALA A 129 -8.60 -11.60 3.14
N ASN A 130 -7.71 -11.23 4.05
CA ASN A 130 -7.46 -9.85 4.42
C ASN A 130 -5.95 -9.65 4.54
N LEU A 131 -5.44 -8.62 3.88
CA LEU A 131 -4.05 -8.23 3.92
C LEU A 131 -3.97 -6.78 4.40
N GLN A 132 -3.39 -6.57 5.57
CA GLN A 132 -3.14 -5.24 6.11
C GLN A 132 -1.70 -5.15 6.60
N THR A 133 -0.98 -4.14 6.13
CA THR A 133 0.43 -3.92 6.50
C THR A 133 0.61 -2.50 7.01
N PHE A 134 1.49 -2.33 7.99
CA PHE A 134 1.93 -1.03 8.45
C PHE A 134 3.40 -0.83 8.13
N TYR A 135 3.70 0.23 7.41
CA TYR A 135 5.03 0.66 7.05
C TYR A 135 5.44 1.83 7.93
N PHE A 136 6.65 1.76 8.48
CA PHE A 136 7.32 2.83 9.19
C PHE A 136 8.56 3.18 8.40
N SER A 137 8.61 4.38 7.84
CA SER A 137 9.61 4.77 6.84
C SER A 137 10.41 5.99 7.29
N PRO A 138 11.43 5.81 8.15
CA PRO A 138 12.42 6.85 8.39
C PRO A 138 13.23 7.11 7.11
N THR A 139 13.42 8.38 6.80
CA THR A 139 13.99 8.84 5.54
C THR A 139 14.90 10.04 5.78
N LEU A 140 16.03 10.09 5.08
CA LEU A 140 16.94 11.24 5.05
C LEU A 140 17.12 11.72 3.62
N ALA A 141 17.16 13.02 3.45
CA ALA A 141 17.45 13.69 2.18
C ALA A 141 18.55 14.72 2.37
N TYR A 142 19.43 14.81 1.38
CA TYR A 142 20.53 15.77 1.33
C TYR A 142 20.48 16.57 0.03
N LYS A 143 20.48 17.88 0.17
CA LYS A 143 20.56 18.82 -0.95
C LYS A 143 22.03 19.00 -1.33
N VAL A 144 22.42 18.53 -2.50
CA VAL A 144 23.78 18.68 -3.00
C VAL A 144 23.99 20.08 -3.60
N ASN A 145 23.00 20.57 -4.32
CA ASN A 145 22.91 21.92 -4.87
C ASN A 145 21.45 22.24 -5.22
N ASP A 146 21.19 23.38 -5.85
CA ASP A 146 19.84 23.83 -6.20
C ASP A 146 19.15 22.97 -7.28
N GLN A 147 19.87 22.07 -7.94
CA GLN A 147 19.34 21.21 -9.00
C GLN A 147 19.40 19.72 -8.65
N LEU A 148 20.22 19.34 -7.65
CA LEU A 148 20.47 17.95 -7.31
C LEU A 148 20.29 17.71 -5.82
N SER A 149 19.53 16.67 -5.50
CA SER A 149 19.41 16.13 -4.15
C SER A 149 19.49 14.61 -4.19
N ILE A 150 19.87 14.01 -3.09
CA ILE A 150 19.86 12.56 -2.87
C ILE A 150 19.02 12.27 -1.64
N GLY A 151 18.32 11.13 -1.65
CA GLY A 151 17.51 10.72 -0.53
C GLY A 151 17.51 9.19 -0.39
N ALA A 152 17.50 8.73 0.84
CA ALA A 152 17.41 7.32 1.17
C ALA A 152 16.47 7.12 2.37
N GLY A 153 15.73 6.03 2.35
CA GLY A 153 14.84 5.63 3.43
C GLY A 153 14.87 4.13 3.63
N MET A 154 14.40 3.71 4.78
CA MET A 154 14.24 2.29 5.11
C MET A 154 12.78 2.03 5.47
N ASN A 155 12.21 0.96 4.93
CA ASN A 155 10.87 0.53 5.27
C ASN A 155 10.92 -0.56 6.34
N ILE A 156 10.40 -0.25 7.52
CA ILE A 156 10.19 -1.22 8.60
C ILE A 156 8.74 -1.66 8.52
N ILE A 157 8.52 -2.93 8.23
CA ILE A 157 7.17 -3.48 8.07
C ILE A 157 6.82 -4.19 9.37
N ARG A 158 5.72 -3.80 9.99
CA ARG A 158 5.16 -4.49 11.15
C ARG A 158 3.83 -5.13 10.80
N ASP A 159 3.71 -6.37 11.26
CA ASP A 159 2.51 -7.20 11.27
C ASP A 159 1.73 -7.19 9.95
N PRO A 160 2.21 -7.89 8.90
CA PRO A 160 1.31 -8.24 7.81
C PRO A 160 0.25 -9.19 8.39
N ILE A 161 -0.92 -8.64 8.73
CA ILE A 161 -2.06 -9.44 9.14
C ILE A 161 -2.61 -10.05 7.85
N PHE A 162 -2.24 -11.29 7.60
CA PHE A 162 -2.74 -12.07 6.49
C PHE A 162 -3.65 -13.17 7.02
N TYR A 163 -4.93 -13.09 6.69
CA TYR A 163 -5.91 -14.12 7.02
C TYR A 163 -6.41 -14.79 5.75
N ILE A 164 -6.22 -16.09 5.64
CA ILE A 164 -6.97 -16.91 4.70
C ILE A 164 -7.82 -17.89 5.51
N CYS A 165 -9.13 -17.77 5.43
CA CYS A 165 -10.05 -18.73 6.02
C CYS A 165 -10.63 -19.62 4.93
N VAL A 166 -10.39 -20.91 5.04
CA VAL A 166 -10.96 -21.98 4.22
C VAL A 166 -11.93 -22.78 5.09
N ASN A 167 -12.85 -23.50 4.52
CA ASN A 167 -13.99 -24.18 5.16
C ASN A 167 -13.64 -25.17 6.31
N TRP A 168 -12.36 -25.23 6.75
CA TRP A 168 -11.86 -26.10 7.82
C TRP A 168 -11.08 -25.34 8.91
N CYS A 169 -11.06 -24.02 8.88
CA CYS A 169 -10.28 -23.23 9.84
C CYS A 169 -11.19 -22.48 10.82
N GLU A 170 -11.53 -23.11 11.92
CA GLU A 170 -11.69 -22.37 13.16
C GLU A 170 -10.27 -21.87 13.54
N ASN A 171 -9.99 -20.57 13.32
CA ASN A 171 -8.82 -19.84 13.82
C ASN A 171 -7.42 -20.24 13.33
N MET A 172 -7.14 -20.30 12.04
CA MET A 172 -5.73 -20.28 11.60
C MET A 172 -5.31 -18.85 11.25
N ILE A 173 -4.68 -18.18 12.21
CA ILE A 173 -4.00 -16.91 12.01
C ILE A 173 -2.57 -17.22 11.58
N LEU A 174 -2.23 -16.95 10.33
CA LEU A 174 -0.86 -17.01 9.86
C LEU A 174 -0.19 -15.66 10.11
N HIS A 175 0.62 -15.56 11.16
CA HIS A 175 1.53 -14.44 11.36
C HIS A 175 2.81 -14.70 10.55
N GLY A 176 2.98 -13.94 9.48
CA GLY A 176 4.21 -13.94 8.69
C GLY A 176 4.97 -12.63 8.88
N SER A 177 6.13 -12.66 9.51
CA SER A 177 7.05 -11.51 9.50
C SER A 177 7.95 -11.63 8.28
N PHE A 178 7.78 -10.71 7.31
CA PHE A 178 8.72 -10.59 6.20
C PHE A 178 9.64 -9.39 6.46
N PHE A 179 10.94 -9.66 6.50
CA PHE A 179 11.97 -8.64 6.39
C PHE A 179 12.34 -8.52 4.90
N VAL A 180 12.24 -7.34 4.35
CA VAL A 180 12.83 -6.96 3.06
C VAL A 180 13.71 -5.76 3.28
#